data_d8b3c16a673e7586b7925fd7e8863c08
#
_entry.id   d8b3c16a673e7586b7925fd7e8863c08
#
_cell.length_a   1.000
_cell.length_b   1.000
_cell.length_c   1.000
_cell.angle_alpha   90.00
_cell.angle_beta   90.00
_cell.angle_gamma   90.00
#
_symmetry.space_group_name_H-M   'P 1'
#
loop_
_entity.id
_entity.type
_entity.pdbx_description
1 polymer ?
#
loop_
_entity_poly.entity_id
_entity_poly.type
_entity_poly.pdbx_seq_one_letter_code
_entity_poly.pdbx_strand_id
1 'polypeptide(L)'
;FKADKEGVYPYYCTEFCSALHLEMQGYLLVKPKGWKPTKTSAEAKASYTEADYKATLKKVADTQAVIDSVVGYITSVNFKDFPDVVAMVDDATDQLNKIKEAKAKADAAAGKKDWDQANLWSEQIWQYQVKAADIGLRAKTYLEQAGAKKVK
;
A
#
# COMPACT_ATOMS: atom_id res chain seq x y z
N PHE A 1 17.41 9.91 25.67
CA PHE A 1 18.05 8.71 26.20
C PHE A 1 19.49 8.59 25.68
N LYS A 2 20.33 7.81 26.35
CA LYS A 2 21.71 7.57 25.92
C LYS A 2 21.84 6.13 25.43
N ALA A 3 22.29 5.96 24.20
CA ALA A 3 22.55 4.65 23.61
C ALA A 3 24.03 4.27 23.89
N ASP A 4 24.27 3.54 24.99
CA ASP A 4 25.60 3.18 25.47
C ASP A 4 25.96 1.69 25.26
N LYS A 5 25.00 0.88 24.85
CA LYS A 5 25.21 -0.51 24.47
C LYS A 5 24.86 -0.74 23.01
N GLU A 6 25.77 -1.35 22.26
CA GLU A 6 25.51 -1.77 20.89
C GLU A 6 24.51 -2.94 20.85
N GLY A 7 23.70 -2.99 19.80
CA GLY A 7 22.71 -4.05 19.62
C GLY A 7 21.52 -3.64 18.77
N VAL A 8 20.62 -4.59 18.59
CA VAL A 8 19.32 -4.39 17.93
C VAL A 8 18.24 -4.42 19.01
N TYR A 9 17.52 -3.34 19.14
CA TYR A 9 16.47 -3.16 20.15
C TYR A 9 15.12 -3.05 19.44
N PRO A 10 14.26 -4.07 19.55
CA PRO A 10 12.90 -3.97 19.03
C PRO A 10 12.10 -3.00 19.88
N TYR A 11 11.20 -2.25 19.24
CA TYR A 11 10.21 -1.45 19.93
C TYR A 11 8.82 -1.70 19.32
N TYR A 12 7.82 -1.63 20.16
CA TYR A 12 6.43 -1.94 19.81
C TYR A 12 5.53 -0.78 20.24
N CYS A 13 4.43 -0.61 19.53
CA CYS A 13 3.36 0.25 20.00
C CYS A 13 2.72 -0.39 21.25
N THR A 14 2.61 0.36 22.36
CA THR A 14 2.04 -0.11 23.61
C THR A 14 0.58 0.32 23.80
N GLU A 15 0.10 1.23 22.95
CA GLU A 15 -1.28 1.72 22.95
C GLU A 15 -2.10 1.03 21.89
N PHE A 16 -3.30 0.58 22.23
CA PHE A 16 -4.22 -0.01 21.25
C PHE A 16 -4.78 1.08 20.34
N CYS A 17 -4.16 1.23 19.16
CA CYS A 17 -4.47 2.32 18.22
C CYS A 17 -5.19 1.83 16.94
N SER A 18 -5.17 0.53 16.64
CA SER A 18 -5.87 -0.05 15.48
C SER A 18 -5.89 -1.57 15.54
N ALA A 19 -6.64 -2.20 14.61
CA ALA A 19 -6.66 -3.65 14.45
C ALA A 19 -5.29 -4.23 14.02
N LEU A 20 -4.40 -3.43 13.43
CA LEU A 20 -3.03 -3.80 13.05
C LEU A 20 -1.99 -3.40 14.10
N HIS A 21 -2.42 -3.15 15.33
CA HIS A 21 -1.56 -2.75 16.44
C HIS A 21 -0.35 -3.67 16.64
N LEU A 22 -0.53 -4.98 16.51
CA LEU A 22 0.55 -5.97 16.68
C LEU A 22 1.63 -5.92 15.59
N GLU A 23 1.34 -5.29 14.45
CA GLU A 23 2.29 -5.10 13.34
C GLU A 23 3.04 -3.77 13.43
N MET A 24 2.67 -2.89 14.39
CA MET A 24 3.34 -1.62 14.63
C MET A 24 4.59 -1.83 15.47
N GLN A 25 5.64 -2.32 14.83
CA GLN A 25 6.93 -2.57 15.44
C GLN A 25 8.06 -1.97 14.60
N GLY A 26 9.19 -1.75 15.25
CA GLY A 26 10.41 -1.31 14.58
C GLY A 26 11.64 -1.73 15.36
N TYR A 27 12.80 -1.40 14.84
CA TYR A 27 14.08 -1.76 15.44
C TYR A 27 14.99 -0.54 15.54
N LEU A 28 15.50 -0.29 16.74
CA LEU A 28 16.57 0.66 16.96
C LEU A 28 17.91 -0.10 16.89
N LEU A 29 18.75 0.29 15.93
CA LEU A 29 20.08 -0.27 15.77
C LEU A 29 21.10 0.66 16.41
N VAL A 30 21.70 0.23 17.53
CA VAL A 30 22.81 0.92 18.16
C VAL A 30 24.12 0.30 17.67
N LYS A 31 24.91 1.08 16.96
CA LYS A 31 26.15 0.63 16.32
C LYS A 31 27.36 0.89 17.22
N PRO A 32 28.44 0.11 17.08
CA PRO A 32 29.69 0.30 17.83
C PRO A 32 30.22 1.72 17.67
N LYS A 33 30.91 2.21 18.71
CA LYS A 33 31.61 3.50 18.63
C LYS A 33 32.65 3.46 17.51
N GLY A 34 32.58 4.43 16.60
CA GLY A 34 33.49 4.50 15.46
C GLY A 34 33.03 3.67 14.23
N TRP A 35 31.87 3.03 14.30
CA TRP A 35 31.29 2.37 13.13
C TRP A 35 31.13 3.38 11.98
N LYS A 36 31.66 3.02 10.83
CA LYS A 36 31.43 3.76 9.58
C LYS A 36 30.53 2.91 8.70
N PRO A 37 29.51 3.50 8.04
CA PRO A 37 28.76 2.74 7.05
C PRO A 37 29.72 2.17 6.04
N THR A 38 29.76 0.86 5.93
CA THR A 38 30.34 0.23 4.76
C THR A 38 29.53 0.70 3.58
N LYS A 39 30.16 1.20 2.53
CA LYS A 39 29.53 1.74 1.32
C LYS A 39 28.52 0.79 0.65
N THR A 40 28.49 -0.46 1.09
CA THR A 40 27.60 -1.52 0.61
C THR A 40 26.09 -1.25 0.76
N SER A 41 25.63 -0.39 1.66
CA SER A 41 24.19 -0.11 1.77
C SER A 41 23.71 1.05 0.88
N ALA A 42 24.62 1.93 0.43
CA ALA A 42 24.30 3.01 -0.49
C ALA A 42 24.64 2.65 -1.96
N GLU A 43 25.62 1.76 -2.16
CA GLU A 43 26.01 1.26 -3.49
C GLU A 43 25.23 0.00 -3.91
N ALA A 44 24.53 -0.66 -2.99
CA ALA A 44 23.70 -1.83 -3.29
C ALA A 44 22.26 -1.47 -3.69
N LYS A 45 21.91 -0.21 -3.89
CA LYS A 45 20.75 0.11 -4.73
C LYS A 45 21.21 -0.06 -6.17
N ALA A 46 21.08 -1.28 -6.67
CA ALA A 46 20.94 -1.43 -8.11
C ALA A 46 19.86 -0.43 -8.54
N SER A 47 20.21 0.53 -9.38
CA SER A 47 19.24 1.44 -9.98
C SER A 47 18.15 0.58 -10.59
N TYR A 48 16.90 0.92 -10.36
CA TYR A 48 15.81 0.21 -11.01
C TYR A 48 15.95 0.33 -12.53
N THR A 49 15.61 -0.74 -13.21
CA THR A 49 15.64 -0.81 -14.67
C THR A 49 14.25 -0.60 -15.25
N GLU A 50 14.16 -0.38 -16.55
CA GLU A 50 12.88 -0.38 -17.26
C GLU A 50 12.12 -1.70 -17.08
N ALA A 51 12.84 -2.82 -16.95
CA ALA A 51 12.23 -4.12 -16.70
C ALA A 51 11.55 -4.20 -15.33
N ASP A 52 12.18 -3.64 -14.29
CA ASP A 52 11.61 -3.56 -12.95
C ASP A 52 10.36 -2.69 -12.93
N TYR A 53 10.42 -1.53 -13.60
CA TYR A 53 9.26 -0.65 -13.76
C TYR A 53 8.10 -1.37 -14.46
N LYS A 54 8.36 -2.09 -15.56
CA LYS A 54 7.33 -2.88 -16.26
C LYS A 54 6.76 -4.00 -15.39
N ALA A 55 7.60 -4.66 -14.58
CA ALA A 55 7.15 -5.68 -13.63
C ALA A 55 6.20 -5.08 -12.57
N THR A 56 6.51 -3.89 -12.06
CA THR A 56 5.64 -3.18 -11.12
C THR A 56 4.32 -2.75 -11.80
N LEU A 57 4.35 -2.26 -13.03
CA LEU A 57 3.13 -1.94 -13.79
C LEU A 57 2.23 -3.16 -13.99
N LYS A 58 2.81 -4.36 -14.14
CA LYS A 58 2.02 -5.58 -14.20
C LYS A 58 1.29 -5.85 -12.89
N LYS A 59 1.95 -5.72 -11.73
CA LYS A 59 1.29 -5.84 -10.41
C LYS A 59 0.13 -4.82 -10.29
N VAL A 60 0.34 -3.59 -10.74
CA VAL A 60 -0.69 -2.54 -10.76
C VAL A 60 -1.89 -2.98 -11.61
N ALA A 61 -1.66 -3.53 -12.80
CA ALA A 61 -2.73 -3.99 -13.68
C ALA A 61 -3.48 -5.20 -13.09
N ASP A 62 -2.75 -6.17 -12.54
CA ASP A 62 -3.35 -7.37 -11.93
C ASP A 62 -4.21 -6.98 -10.72
N THR A 63 -3.76 -6.03 -9.89
CA THR A 63 -4.52 -5.55 -8.74
C THR A 63 -5.73 -4.71 -9.18
N GLN A 64 -5.63 -3.95 -10.27
CA GLN A 64 -6.76 -3.21 -10.82
C GLN A 64 -7.90 -4.14 -11.23
N ALA A 65 -7.60 -5.28 -11.82
CA ALA A 65 -8.62 -6.27 -12.19
C ALA A 65 -9.40 -6.79 -10.96
N VAL A 66 -8.72 -6.95 -9.81
CA VAL A 66 -9.39 -7.30 -8.55
C VAL A 66 -10.32 -6.18 -8.09
N ILE A 67 -9.86 -4.93 -8.13
CA ILE A 67 -10.67 -3.76 -7.76
C ILE A 67 -11.91 -3.67 -8.64
N ASP A 68 -11.75 -3.82 -9.96
CA ASP A 68 -12.87 -3.74 -10.91
C ASP A 68 -13.93 -4.82 -10.64
N SER A 69 -13.48 -6.04 -10.33
CA SER A 69 -14.37 -7.14 -9.95
C SER A 69 -15.17 -6.84 -8.66
N VAL A 70 -14.49 -6.28 -7.65
CA VAL A 70 -15.10 -5.94 -6.36
C VAL A 70 -16.08 -4.78 -6.52
N VAL A 71 -15.70 -3.73 -7.25
CA VAL A 71 -16.57 -2.58 -7.56
C VAL A 71 -17.81 -3.06 -8.32
N GLY A 72 -17.62 -3.93 -9.32
CA GLY A 72 -18.73 -4.52 -10.08
C GLY A 72 -19.71 -5.27 -9.18
N TYR A 73 -19.23 -6.00 -8.18
CA TYR A 73 -20.10 -6.65 -7.20
C TYR A 73 -20.83 -5.63 -6.31
N ILE A 74 -20.08 -4.71 -5.66
CA ILE A 74 -20.67 -3.74 -4.73
C ILE A 74 -21.75 -2.90 -5.42
N THR A 75 -21.49 -2.46 -6.64
CA THR A 75 -22.45 -1.67 -7.42
C THR A 75 -23.66 -2.46 -7.92
N SER A 76 -23.57 -3.79 -7.96
CA SER A 76 -24.67 -4.67 -8.35
C SER A 76 -25.67 -4.93 -7.23
N VAL A 77 -25.39 -4.51 -6.01
CA VAL A 77 -26.24 -4.69 -4.83
C VAL A 77 -26.60 -3.34 -4.20
N ASN A 78 -27.66 -3.30 -3.40
CA ASN A 78 -28.06 -2.07 -2.70
C ASN A 78 -27.17 -1.86 -1.44
N PHE A 79 -25.90 -1.52 -1.66
CA PHE A 79 -24.94 -1.33 -0.58
C PHE A 79 -25.21 -0.10 0.30
N LYS A 80 -25.99 0.87 -0.21
CA LYS A 80 -26.34 2.10 0.52
C LYS A 80 -27.19 1.86 1.76
N ASP A 81 -27.84 0.70 1.85
CA ASP A 81 -28.60 0.30 3.03
C ASP A 81 -27.70 -0.16 4.20
N PHE A 82 -26.37 -0.22 3.96
CA PHE A 82 -25.37 -0.70 4.91
C PHE A 82 -24.36 0.42 5.23
N PRO A 83 -24.57 1.21 6.30
CA PRO A 83 -23.72 2.37 6.61
C PRO A 83 -22.23 2.04 6.75
N ASP A 84 -21.91 0.88 7.34
CA ASP A 84 -20.51 0.42 7.50
C ASP A 84 -19.85 0.18 6.13
N VAL A 85 -20.62 -0.36 5.18
CA VAL A 85 -20.12 -0.57 3.82
C VAL A 85 -19.96 0.75 3.08
N VAL A 86 -20.85 1.71 3.28
CA VAL A 86 -20.69 3.07 2.71
C VAL A 86 -19.38 3.69 3.19
N ALA A 87 -19.08 3.62 4.49
CA ALA A 87 -17.82 4.10 5.03
C ALA A 87 -16.59 3.39 4.43
N MET A 88 -16.67 2.06 4.23
CA MET A 88 -15.60 1.30 3.57
C MET A 88 -15.43 1.72 2.10
N VAL A 89 -16.51 1.98 1.38
CA VAL A 89 -16.46 2.46 -0.02
C VAL A 89 -15.83 3.84 -0.11
N ASP A 90 -16.14 4.72 0.82
CA ASP A 90 -15.54 6.07 0.89
C ASP A 90 -14.03 5.97 1.16
N ASP A 91 -13.62 5.16 2.13
CA ASP A 91 -12.21 4.89 2.43
C ASP A 91 -11.44 4.33 1.21
N ALA A 92 -12.02 3.33 0.53
CA ALA A 92 -11.44 2.76 -0.69
C ALA A 92 -11.31 3.83 -1.79
N THR A 93 -12.32 4.67 -1.95
CA THR A 93 -12.33 5.77 -2.92
C THR A 93 -11.23 6.78 -2.63
N ASP A 94 -10.97 7.10 -1.37
CA ASP A 94 -9.87 7.97 -0.97
C ASP A 94 -8.49 7.39 -1.34
N GLN A 95 -8.30 6.08 -1.17
CA GLN A 95 -7.07 5.43 -1.64
C GLN A 95 -6.93 5.53 -3.17
N LEU A 96 -8.01 5.30 -3.92
CA LEU A 96 -8.01 5.39 -5.37
C LEU A 96 -7.76 6.83 -5.88
N ASN A 97 -8.23 7.85 -5.16
CA ASN A 97 -7.96 9.25 -5.51
C ASN A 97 -6.46 9.61 -5.43
N LYS A 98 -5.73 9.06 -4.47
CA LYS A 98 -4.27 9.26 -4.33
C LYS A 98 -3.48 8.69 -5.52
N ILE A 99 -4.04 7.72 -6.25
CA ILE A 99 -3.40 7.09 -7.41
C ILE A 99 -3.21 8.09 -8.54
N LYS A 100 -4.13 9.04 -8.75
CA LYS A 100 -4.06 10.00 -9.85
C LYS A 100 -2.78 10.84 -9.81
N GLU A 101 -2.42 11.35 -8.63
CA GLU A 101 -1.19 12.11 -8.44
C GLU A 101 0.06 11.24 -8.62
N ALA A 102 0.07 10.05 -8.01
CA ALA A 102 1.19 9.13 -8.11
C ALA A 102 1.42 8.69 -9.56
N LYS A 103 0.33 8.46 -10.32
CA LYS A 103 0.40 8.10 -11.74
C LYS A 103 1.04 9.21 -12.57
N ALA A 104 0.63 10.46 -12.39
CA ALA A 104 1.22 11.59 -13.10
C ALA A 104 2.73 11.71 -12.85
N LYS A 105 3.17 11.46 -11.61
CA LYS A 105 4.59 11.45 -11.23
C LYS A 105 5.35 10.27 -11.84
N ALA A 106 4.75 9.07 -11.83
CA ALA A 106 5.34 7.89 -12.45
C ALA A 106 5.53 8.08 -13.95
N ASP A 107 4.50 8.56 -14.65
CA ASP A 107 4.53 8.80 -16.09
C ASP A 107 5.57 9.89 -16.46
N ALA A 108 5.66 10.95 -15.66
CA ALA A 108 6.65 12.02 -15.87
C ALA A 108 8.10 11.51 -15.66
N ALA A 109 8.34 10.65 -14.68
CA ALA A 109 9.64 10.05 -14.43
C ALA A 109 10.02 9.05 -15.54
N ALA A 110 9.07 8.20 -15.95
CA ALA A 110 9.27 7.25 -17.06
C ALA A 110 9.59 7.98 -18.38
N GLY A 111 8.92 9.10 -18.66
CA GLY A 111 9.22 9.94 -19.82
C GLY A 111 10.64 10.50 -19.83
N LYS A 112 11.25 10.68 -18.66
CA LYS A 112 12.65 11.09 -18.49
C LYS A 112 13.63 9.92 -18.39
N LYS A 113 13.12 8.68 -18.45
CA LYS A 113 13.87 7.43 -18.19
C LYS A 113 14.50 7.37 -16.79
N ASP A 114 13.93 8.11 -15.83
CA ASP A 114 14.27 8.02 -14.42
C ASP A 114 13.52 6.81 -13.80
N TRP A 115 14.12 5.64 -13.99
CA TRP A 115 13.48 4.37 -13.60
C TRP A 115 13.37 4.20 -12.09
N ASP A 116 14.25 4.85 -11.32
CA ASP A 116 14.18 4.85 -9.86
C ASP A 116 12.92 5.56 -9.38
N GLN A 117 12.67 6.76 -9.89
CA GLN A 117 11.47 7.52 -9.54
C GLN A 117 10.21 6.91 -10.16
N ALA A 118 10.28 6.43 -11.40
CA ALA A 118 9.16 5.78 -12.05
C ALA A 118 8.70 4.54 -11.29
N ASN A 119 9.65 3.69 -10.85
CA ASN A 119 9.34 2.50 -10.07
C ASN A 119 8.82 2.87 -8.68
N LEU A 120 9.43 3.84 -8.00
CA LEU A 120 8.99 4.32 -6.69
C LEU A 120 7.52 4.74 -6.70
N TRP A 121 7.12 5.58 -7.65
CA TRP A 121 5.74 6.04 -7.78
C TRP A 121 4.79 4.92 -8.20
N SER A 122 5.22 3.98 -9.02
CA SER A 122 4.42 2.83 -9.42
C SER A 122 4.20 1.84 -8.26
N GLU A 123 5.20 1.59 -7.43
CA GLU A 123 5.05 0.82 -6.19
C GLU A 123 4.06 1.51 -5.24
N GLN A 124 4.06 2.84 -5.17
CA GLN A 124 3.12 3.58 -4.35
C GLN A 124 1.68 3.47 -4.89
N ILE A 125 1.50 3.49 -6.21
CA ILE A 125 0.21 3.21 -6.85
C ILE A 125 -0.28 1.81 -6.45
N TRP A 126 0.58 0.82 -6.59
CA TRP A 126 0.25 -0.56 -6.23
C TRP A 126 -0.15 -0.69 -4.77
N GLN A 127 0.56 -0.04 -3.83
CA GLN A 127 0.19 -0.04 -2.41
C GLN A 127 -1.19 0.58 -2.14
N TYR A 128 -1.53 1.68 -2.80
CA TYR A 128 -2.87 2.25 -2.69
C TYR A 128 -3.95 1.32 -3.24
N GLN A 129 -3.68 0.65 -4.36
CA GLN A 129 -4.59 -0.33 -4.94
C GLN A 129 -4.78 -1.54 -4.03
N VAL A 130 -3.71 -2.08 -3.44
CA VAL A 130 -3.80 -3.20 -2.49
C VAL A 130 -4.68 -2.83 -1.29
N LYS A 131 -4.52 -1.63 -0.74
CA LYS A 131 -5.37 -1.15 0.35
C LYS A 131 -6.83 -1.02 -0.09
N ALA A 132 -7.08 -0.42 -1.25
CA ALA A 132 -8.44 -0.27 -1.78
C ALA A 132 -9.09 -1.63 -2.07
N ALA A 133 -8.34 -2.58 -2.62
CA ALA A 133 -8.80 -3.94 -2.89
C ALA A 133 -9.16 -4.69 -1.60
N ASP A 134 -8.31 -4.59 -0.55
CA ASP A 134 -8.57 -5.20 0.76
C ASP A 134 -9.85 -4.65 1.40
N ILE A 135 -10.00 -3.33 1.44
CA ILE A 135 -11.20 -2.68 1.95
C ILE A 135 -12.44 -3.13 1.16
N GLY A 136 -12.33 -3.14 -0.17
CA GLY A 136 -13.43 -3.56 -1.05
C GLY A 136 -13.82 -5.02 -0.88
N LEU A 137 -12.84 -5.93 -0.71
CA LEU A 137 -13.09 -7.35 -0.46
C LEU A 137 -13.80 -7.56 0.88
N ARG A 138 -13.43 -6.82 1.92
CA ARG A 138 -14.14 -6.85 3.21
C ARG A 138 -15.57 -6.34 3.07
N ALA A 139 -15.78 -5.25 2.36
CA ALA A 139 -17.10 -4.72 2.07
C ALA A 139 -17.96 -5.75 1.31
N LYS A 140 -17.39 -6.39 0.29
CA LYS A 140 -18.05 -7.46 -0.46
C LYS A 140 -18.45 -8.63 0.46
N THR A 141 -17.51 -9.13 1.28
CA THR A 141 -17.77 -10.24 2.21
C THR A 141 -18.89 -9.90 3.19
N TYR A 142 -18.89 -8.67 3.72
CA TYR A 142 -19.95 -8.19 4.60
C TYR A 142 -21.32 -8.20 3.91
N LEU A 143 -21.40 -7.68 2.68
CA LEU A 143 -22.64 -7.66 1.89
C LEU A 143 -23.17 -9.06 1.56
N GLU A 144 -22.27 -10.00 1.25
CA GLU A 144 -22.62 -11.41 1.02
C GLU A 144 -23.20 -12.06 2.27
N GLN A 145 -22.56 -11.84 3.42
CA GLN A 145 -23.03 -12.38 4.72
C GLN A 145 -24.34 -11.73 5.17
N ALA A 146 -24.53 -10.47 4.91
CA ALA A 146 -25.75 -9.72 5.21
C ALA A 146 -26.92 -10.02 4.25
N GLY A 147 -26.67 -10.80 3.19
CA GLY A 147 -27.71 -11.14 2.21
C GLY A 147 -28.17 -9.94 1.39
N ALA A 148 -27.28 -9.04 1.04
CA ALA A 148 -27.59 -7.84 0.26
C ALA A 148 -28.28 -8.19 -1.07
N LYS A 149 -29.40 -7.53 -1.35
CA LYS A 149 -30.19 -7.80 -2.55
C LYS A 149 -29.60 -7.08 -3.77
N LYS A 150 -29.64 -7.76 -4.91
CA LYS A 150 -29.26 -7.15 -6.19
C LYS A 150 -30.17 -5.97 -6.52
N VAL A 151 -29.55 -4.93 -7.05
CA VAL A 151 -30.29 -3.81 -7.65
C VAL A 151 -30.99 -4.33 -8.89
N LYS A 152 -32.32 -4.04 -8.98
CA LYS A 152 -33.12 -4.40 -10.15
C LYS A 152 -32.89 -3.41 -11.30
#